data_412d08d893178257e925f518de170080
#
_entry.id   412d08d893178257e925f518de170080
#
_cell.length_a   1.000
_cell.length_b   1.000
_cell.length_c   1.000
_cell.angle_alpha   90.00
_cell.angle_beta   90.00
_cell.angle_gamma   90.00
#
_symmetry.space_group_name_H-M   'P 1'
#
loop_
_entity.id
_entity.type
_entity.pdbx_description
1 polymer ?
#
loop_
_entity_poly.entity_id
_entity_poly.type
_entity_poly.pdbx_seq_one_letter_code
_entity_poly.pdbx_strand_id
1 'polypeptide(L)' 'MAVSADLSKYLDKAYEDKTLQEVLSAPVSALAGVSDADAEHLKAAFNIKTVGDLGKNKYFVAAQAMLALTT' A
#
# COMPACT_ATOMS: atom_id res chain seq x y z
N MET A 1 -13.82 -16.00 -4.30
CA MET A 1 -13.93 -14.58 -4.45
C MET A 1 -14.48 -14.18 -5.81
N ALA A 2 -15.57 -13.49 -5.81
CA ALA A 2 -16.27 -13.18 -7.05
C ALA A 2 -15.63 -12.01 -7.84
N VAL A 3 -14.97 -11.11 -7.14
CA VAL A 3 -14.40 -9.96 -7.80
C VAL A 3 -12.96 -10.24 -8.19
N SER A 4 -12.68 -10.03 -9.44
CA SER A 4 -11.32 -10.13 -9.95
C SER A 4 -10.83 -8.73 -10.24
N ALA A 5 -9.76 -8.32 -9.60
CA ALA A 5 -9.18 -7.01 -9.81
C ALA A 5 -7.74 -7.18 -10.24
N ASP A 6 -7.35 -6.44 -11.26
CA ASP A 6 -5.96 -6.42 -11.69
C ASP A 6 -5.20 -5.41 -10.83
N LEU A 7 -4.51 -5.92 -9.83
CA LEU A 7 -3.71 -5.11 -8.91
C LEU A 7 -2.28 -4.93 -9.38
N SER A 8 -1.88 -5.60 -10.46
CA SER A 8 -0.49 -5.57 -10.91
C SER A 8 -0.02 -4.16 -11.25
N LYS A 9 -0.91 -3.29 -11.69
CA LYS A 9 -0.57 -1.91 -12.03
C LYS A 9 -0.15 -1.09 -10.80
N TYR A 10 -0.48 -1.55 -9.61
CA TYR A 10 -0.12 -0.88 -8.35
C TYR A 10 1.14 -1.47 -7.73
N LEU A 11 1.68 -2.55 -8.28
CA LEU A 11 2.73 -3.32 -7.65
C LEU A 11 4.01 -3.29 -8.46
N ASP A 12 5.14 -3.33 -7.76
CA ASP A 12 6.41 -3.62 -8.39
C ASP A 12 6.34 -4.99 -9.02
N LYS A 13 7.04 -5.15 -10.14
CA LYS A 13 7.00 -6.37 -10.93
C LYS A 13 7.29 -7.63 -10.11
N ALA A 14 8.16 -7.51 -9.11
CA ALA A 14 8.53 -8.64 -8.26
C ALA A 14 7.35 -9.16 -7.43
N TYR A 15 6.30 -8.37 -7.27
CA TYR A 15 5.16 -8.70 -6.42
C TYR A 15 3.87 -8.99 -7.18
N GLU A 16 3.91 -8.95 -8.52
CA GLU A 16 2.69 -9.11 -9.32
C GLU A 16 2.05 -10.49 -9.17
N ASP A 17 2.87 -11.52 -8.90
CA ASP A 17 2.40 -12.89 -8.78
C ASP A 17 2.16 -13.32 -7.33
N LYS A 18 2.27 -12.41 -6.38
CA LYS A 18 2.07 -12.73 -4.97
C LYS A 18 0.60 -12.70 -4.61
N THR A 19 0.25 -13.45 -3.57
CA THR A 19 -1.11 -13.36 -3.03
C THR A 19 -1.30 -12.00 -2.35
N LEU A 20 -2.56 -11.59 -2.20
CA LEU A 20 -2.86 -10.33 -1.53
C LEU A 20 -2.29 -10.32 -0.11
N GLN A 21 -2.37 -11.46 0.58
CA GLN A 21 -1.83 -11.58 1.93
C GLN A 21 -0.33 -11.34 1.96
N GLU A 22 0.38 -11.90 0.99
CA GLU A 22 1.82 -11.71 0.87
C GLU A 22 2.17 -10.26 0.58
N VAL A 23 1.40 -9.60 -0.28
CA VAL A 23 1.61 -8.20 -0.62
C VAL A 23 1.39 -7.32 0.61
N LEU A 24 0.34 -7.58 1.39
CA LEU A 24 0.06 -6.79 2.59
C LEU A 24 1.17 -6.92 3.64
N SER A 25 1.87 -8.04 3.64
CA SER A 25 3.00 -8.26 4.56
C SER A 25 4.33 -7.75 4.00
N ALA A 26 4.36 -7.33 2.74
CA ALA A 26 5.56 -6.87 2.08
C ALA A 26 5.90 -5.42 2.46
N PRO A 27 7.15 -5.00 2.28
CA PRO A 27 7.53 -3.60 2.50
C PRO A 27 6.72 -2.65 1.62
N VAL A 28 6.58 -1.41 2.05
CA VAL A 28 5.82 -0.41 1.29
C VAL A 28 6.38 -0.23 -0.13
N SER A 29 7.67 -0.45 -0.30
CA SER A 29 8.30 -0.37 -1.62
C SER A 29 7.80 -1.41 -2.61
N ALA A 30 6.99 -2.39 -2.17
CA ALA A 30 6.31 -3.29 -3.08
C ALA A 30 5.29 -2.57 -3.97
N LEU A 31 4.84 -1.40 -3.55
CA LEU A 31 3.95 -0.59 -4.35
C LEU A 31 4.74 0.12 -5.45
N ALA A 32 4.23 0.05 -6.68
CA ALA A 32 4.88 0.71 -7.81
C ALA A 32 4.93 2.22 -7.55
N GLY A 33 6.10 2.79 -7.73
CA GLY A 33 6.30 4.22 -7.52
C GLY A 33 6.80 4.60 -6.13
N VAL A 34 6.85 3.65 -5.20
CA VAL A 34 7.41 3.89 -3.86
C VAL A 34 8.83 3.37 -3.83
N SER A 35 9.79 4.27 -3.71
CA SER A 35 11.21 3.91 -3.62
C SER A 35 11.55 3.40 -2.23
N ASP A 36 12.72 2.77 -2.10
CA ASP A 36 13.22 2.37 -0.79
C ASP A 36 13.40 3.57 0.14
N ALA A 37 13.82 4.71 -0.40
CA ALA A 37 13.98 5.93 0.38
C ALA A 37 12.62 6.42 0.90
N ASP A 38 11.59 6.37 0.06
CA ASP A 38 10.24 6.75 0.46
C ASP A 38 9.71 5.82 1.56
N ALA A 39 9.99 4.53 1.44
CA ALA A 39 9.59 3.55 2.44
C ALA A 39 10.28 3.84 3.78
N GLU A 40 11.55 4.23 3.76
CA GLU A 40 12.27 4.59 4.98
C GLU A 40 11.67 5.84 5.63
N HIS A 41 11.27 6.82 4.82
CA HIS A 41 10.63 8.02 5.34
C HIS A 41 9.29 7.72 5.99
N LEU A 42 8.50 6.84 5.42
CA LEU A 42 7.21 6.44 6.00
C LEU A 42 7.43 5.69 7.31
N LYS A 43 8.43 4.84 7.37
CA LYS A 43 8.77 4.13 8.59
C LYS A 43 9.19 5.11 9.69
N ALA A 44 10.03 6.08 9.34
CA ALA A 44 10.54 7.05 10.32
C ALA A 44 9.44 7.99 10.81
N ALA A 45 8.56 8.44 9.90
CA ALA A 45 7.55 9.45 10.24
C ALA A 45 6.32 8.84 10.91
N PHE A 46 5.86 7.66 10.45
CA PHE A 46 4.58 7.09 10.88
C PHE A 46 4.67 5.65 11.34
N ASN A 47 5.87 5.09 11.43
CA ASN A 47 6.08 3.68 11.78
C ASN A 47 5.36 2.73 10.81
N ILE A 48 5.29 3.11 9.56
CA ILE A 48 4.68 2.31 8.50
C ILE A 48 5.76 1.46 7.86
N LYS A 49 5.69 0.15 8.02
CA LYS A 49 6.71 -0.79 7.54
C LYS A 49 6.23 -1.63 6.37
N THR A 50 4.95 -1.95 6.34
CA THR A 50 4.38 -2.83 5.32
C THR A 50 3.25 -2.14 4.59
N VAL A 51 2.85 -2.75 3.46
CA VAL A 51 1.67 -2.28 2.71
C VAL A 51 0.44 -2.30 3.61
N GLY A 52 0.30 -3.35 4.43
CA GLY A 52 -0.81 -3.44 5.37
C GLY A 52 -0.81 -2.32 6.39
N ASP A 53 0.38 -1.96 6.90
CA ASP A 53 0.50 -0.84 7.85
C ASP A 53 0.04 0.47 7.21
N LEU A 54 0.42 0.69 5.95
CA LEU A 54 0.00 1.88 5.22
C LEU A 54 -1.54 1.93 5.09
N GLY A 55 -2.13 0.80 4.73
CA GLY A 55 -3.58 0.71 4.57
C GLY A 55 -4.36 0.88 5.86
N LYS A 56 -3.75 0.56 7.00
CA LYS A 56 -4.38 0.67 8.32
C LYS A 56 -4.12 2.01 8.99
N ASN A 57 -3.20 2.82 8.46
CA ASN A 57 -2.84 4.07 9.10
C ASN A 57 -4.04 5.00 9.15
N LYS A 58 -4.37 5.45 10.37
CA LYS A 58 -5.60 6.22 10.60
C LYS A 58 -5.64 7.54 9.86
N TYR A 59 -4.50 8.15 9.63
CA TYR A 59 -4.44 9.43 8.92
C TYR A 59 -4.72 9.26 7.44
N PHE A 60 -4.15 8.23 6.84
CA PHE A 60 -4.39 7.95 5.42
C PHE A 60 -5.82 7.46 5.18
N VAL A 61 -6.33 6.64 6.08
CA VAL A 61 -7.72 6.18 6.00
C VAL A 61 -8.68 7.36 6.13
N ALA A 62 -8.43 8.25 7.08
CA ALA A 62 -9.27 9.43 7.26
C ALA A 62 -9.25 10.34 6.04
N ALA A 63 -8.05 10.58 5.48
CA ALA A 63 -7.92 11.42 4.29
C ALA A 63 -8.65 10.81 3.09
N GLN A 64 -8.54 9.50 2.90
CA GLN A 64 -9.26 8.81 1.84
C GLN A 64 -10.77 8.94 1.99
N ALA A 65 -11.26 8.77 3.22
CA ALA A 65 -12.69 8.89 3.50
C ALA A 65 -13.20 10.29 3.18
N MET A 66 -12.44 11.31 3.55
CA MET A 66 -12.80 12.70 3.27
C MET A 66 -12.82 12.98 1.77
N LEU A 67 -11.82 12.48 1.06
CA LEU A 67 -11.74 12.65 -0.39
C LEU A 67 -12.95 12.00 -1.07
N ALA A 68 -13.33 10.81 -0.62
CA ALA A 68 -14.45 10.08 -1.18
C ALA A 68 -15.77 10.86 -1.04
N LEU A 69 -15.90 11.70 -0.01
CA LEU A 69 -17.10 12.49 0.21
C LEU A 69 -17.24 13.65 -0.78
N THR A 70 -16.18 13.99 -1.48
CA THR A 70 -16.21 15.11 -2.42
C THR A 70 -16.32 14.68 -3.88
N THR A 71 -16.34 13.39 -4.14
CA THR A 71 -16.40 12.87 -5.52
C THR A 71 -17.73 12.26 -5.91
#